data_fea6936efdb4418237e1fd76957cf53d
#
_entry.id   fea6936efdb4418237e1fd76957cf53d
#
_cell.length_a   1.000
_cell.length_b   1.000
_cell.length_c   1.000
_cell.angle_alpha   90.00
_cell.angle_beta   90.00
_cell.angle_gamma   90.00
#
_symmetry.space_group_name_H-M   'P 1'
#
loop_
_entity.id
_entity.type
_entity.pdbx_description
1 polymer ?
#
loop_
_entity_poly.entity_id
_entity_poly.type
_entity_poly.pdbx_seq_one_letter_code
_entity_poly.pdbx_strand_id
1 'polypeptide(L)'
;MLYFTLYKFDYMEATGMDYKNAGVDIEAGYEAVRLMKKHVQSTMRPEVCTDIGGFSGAFSLSSFSGMKEPTLVSGTDGVGTKLKIAFEMDKHDTIGIDCVAMCVNDIACAGGEPLIFLDYIACGKNYPEKIAAIVSGVA
;
A
#
# COMPACT_ATOMS: atom_id res chain seq x y z
N MET A 1 -28.38 -1.55 -0.93
CA MET A 1 -28.93 -0.31 -1.51
C MET A 1 -27.72 0.59 -1.79
N LEU A 2 -27.24 0.59 -3.05
CA LEU A 2 -26.09 1.40 -3.46
C LEU A 2 -26.61 2.82 -3.80
N TYR A 3 -26.08 3.82 -3.12
CA TYR A 3 -26.30 5.23 -3.49
C TYR A 3 -25.23 5.64 -4.49
N PHE A 4 -25.63 5.83 -5.76
CA PHE A 4 -24.82 6.57 -6.73
C PHE A 4 -25.10 8.06 -6.56
N THR A 5 -24.13 8.82 -6.07
CA THR A 5 -24.17 10.27 -6.15
C THR A 5 -23.62 10.69 -7.51
N LEU A 6 -24.48 11.10 -8.42
CA LEU A 6 -24.08 11.72 -9.68
C LEU A 6 -23.57 13.15 -9.38
N TYR A 7 -22.26 13.33 -9.41
CA TYR A 7 -21.68 14.66 -9.48
C TYR A 7 -21.87 15.21 -10.90
N LYS A 8 -22.59 16.31 -11.00
CA LYS A 8 -22.68 17.09 -12.23
C LYS A 8 -21.34 17.80 -12.41
N PHE A 9 -20.50 17.29 -13.31
CA PHE A 9 -19.31 18.02 -13.75
C PHE A 9 -19.78 19.14 -14.66
N ASP A 10 -19.74 20.39 -14.19
CA ASP A 10 -19.76 21.53 -15.09
C ASP A 10 -18.45 21.50 -15.88
N TYR A 11 -18.55 21.38 -17.20
CA TYR A 11 -17.42 21.50 -18.11
C TYR A 11 -16.85 22.90 -17.97
N MET A 12 -15.84 23.07 -17.13
CA MET A 12 -14.95 24.22 -17.23
C MET A 12 -14.06 23.99 -18.45
N GLU A 13 -14.06 24.95 -19.37
CA GLU A 13 -13.18 24.96 -20.53
C GLU A 13 -11.75 24.64 -20.10
N ALA A 14 -11.13 23.68 -20.80
CA ALA A 14 -9.81 23.16 -20.48
C ALA A 14 -8.73 24.22 -20.75
N THR A 15 -8.48 25.09 -19.79
CA THR A 15 -7.28 25.91 -19.76
C THR A 15 -6.18 25.08 -19.08
N GLY A 16 -5.38 24.37 -19.90
CA GLY A 16 -4.03 23.93 -19.55
C GLY A 16 -3.87 23.10 -18.27
N MET A 17 -4.87 22.32 -17.83
CA MET A 17 -4.76 21.44 -16.67
C MET A 17 -4.06 20.16 -17.13
N ASP A 18 -2.78 20.01 -16.79
CA ASP A 18 -2.06 18.75 -16.91
C ASP A 18 -2.14 17.95 -15.60
N TYR A 19 -1.77 16.68 -15.63
CA TYR A 19 -1.77 15.80 -14.45
C TYR A 19 -0.95 16.39 -13.29
N LYS A 20 0.15 17.06 -13.59
CA LYS A 20 1.05 17.65 -12.59
C LYS A 20 0.39 18.82 -11.86
N ASN A 21 -0.34 19.68 -12.58
CA ASN A 21 -1.12 20.78 -12.01
C ASN A 21 -2.32 20.28 -11.21
N ALA A 22 -2.84 19.08 -11.52
CA ALA A 22 -3.87 18.40 -10.76
C ALA A 22 -3.31 17.65 -9.52
N GLY A 23 -2.02 17.77 -9.21
CA GLY A 23 -1.37 17.11 -8.06
C GLY A 23 -0.87 15.70 -8.33
N VAL A 24 -0.95 15.21 -9.58
CA VAL A 24 -0.45 13.89 -9.97
C VAL A 24 0.88 14.03 -10.70
N ASP A 25 1.97 13.76 -10.00
CA ASP A 25 3.32 13.71 -10.57
C ASP A 25 3.68 12.27 -10.95
N ILE A 26 3.57 11.96 -12.25
CA ILE A 26 3.81 10.63 -12.80
C ILE A 26 5.29 10.24 -12.66
N GLU A 27 6.22 11.16 -12.89
CA GLU A 27 7.66 10.92 -12.79
C GLU A 27 8.04 10.59 -11.32
N ALA A 28 7.50 11.34 -10.36
CA ALA A 28 7.68 11.03 -8.94
C ALA A 28 7.09 9.66 -8.59
N GLY A 29 6.00 9.25 -9.23
CA GLY A 29 5.43 7.90 -9.09
C GLY A 29 6.40 6.81 -9.56
N TYR A 30 6.95 6.94 -10.76
CA TYR A 30 7.94 6.00 -11.29
C TYR A 30 9.21 5.95 -10.45
N GLU A 31 9.69 7.09 -9.98
CA GLU A 31 10.88 7.15 -9.12
C GLU A 31 10.62 6.47 -7.77
N ALA A 32 9.46 6.69 -7.15
CA ALA A 32 9.08 6.01 -5.92
C ALA A 32 9.09 4.47 -6.11
N VAL A 33 8.49 3.96 -7.19
CA VAL A 33 8.50 2.52 -7.52
C VAL A 33 9.93 2.02 -7.72
N ARG A 34 10.77 2.77 -8.42
CA ARG A 34 12.18 2.40 -8.64
C ARG A 34 12.95 2.28 -7.32
N LEU A 35 12.76 3.22 -6.40
CA LEU A 35 13.44 3.25 -5.10
C LEU A 35 12.96 2.13 -4.17
N MET A 36 11.65 1.85 -4.13
CA MET A 36 11.11 0.83 -3.24
C MET A 36 11.32 -0.61 -3.73
N LYS A 37 11.61 -0.81 -5.02
CA LYS A 37 11.67 -2.14 -5.65
C LYS A 37 12.52 -3.16 -4.89
N LYS A 38 13.71 -2.76 -4.43
CA LYS A 38 14.62 -3.63 -3.68
C LYS A 38 14.03 -4.10 -2.34
N HIS A 39 13.26 -3.24 -1.68
CA HIS A 39 12.62 -3.55 -0.40
C HIS A 39 11.48 -4.55 -0.60
N VAL A 40 10.61 -4.29 -1.57
CA VAL A 40 9.53 -5.22 -1.92
C VAL A 40 10.08 -6.57 -2.36
N GLN A 41 11.13 -6.60 -3.18
CA GLN A 41 11.75 -7.84 -3.63
C GLN A 41 12.34 -8.68 -2.50
N SER A 42 12.80 -8.06 -1.40
CA SER A 42 13.33 -8.81 -0.25
C SER A 42 12.27 -9.59 0.53
N THR A 43 10.99 -9.27 0.35
CA THR A 43 9.84 -9.94 1.01
C THR A 43 9.14 -10.97 0.13
N MET A 44 9.58 -11.10 -1.14
CA MET A 44 8.91 -12.00 -2.08
C MET A 44 9.04 -13.46 -1.66
N ARG A 45 7.90 -14.14 -1.62
CA ARG A 45 7.77 -15.58 -1.39
C ARG A 45 7.48 -16.30 -2.71
N PRO A 46 7.79 -17.61 -2.82
CA PRO A 46 7.48 -18.40 -4.03
C PRO A 46 6.01 -18.39 -4.44
N GLU A 47 5.12 -18.19 -3.47
CA GLU A 47 3.66 -18.16 -3.70
C GLU A 47 3.17 -16.82 -4.28
N VAL A 48 3.98 -15.76 -4.26
CA VAL A 48 3.62 -14.47 -4.86
C VAL A 48 3.70 -14.58 -6.38
N CYS A 49 2.57 -14.34 -7.05
CA CYS A 49 2.43 -14.54 -8.49
C CYS A 49 2.52 -13.25 -9.32
N THR A 50 2.70 -12.11 -8.67
CA THR A 50 2.74 -10.79 -9.34
C THR A 50 3.96 -9.99 -8.92
N ASP A 51 4.53 -9.24 -9.85
CA ASP A 51 5.60 -8.29 -9.58
C ASP A 51 5.06 -6.92 -9.14
N ILE A 52 5.95 -6.11 -8.53
CA ILE A 52 5.67 -4.71 -8.22
C ILE A 52 5.40 -3.92 -9.51
N GLY A 53 4.39 -3.04 -9.48
CA GLY A 53 3.96 -2.23 -10.62
C GLY A 53 2.83 -2.86 -11.43
N GLY A 54 2.34 -4.03 -11.05
CA GLY A 54 1.09 -4.62 -11.58
C GLY A 54 -0.15 -3.95 -10.99
N PHE A 55 -1.32 -4.33 -11.51
CA PHE A 55 -2.62 -3.78 -11.07
C PHE A 55 -3.23 -4.50 -9.85
N SER A 56 -2.64 -5.62 -9.44
CA SER A 56 -3.16 -6.44 -8.33
C SER A 56 -2.06 -7.22 -7.65
N GLY A 57 -2.28 -7.63 -6.40
CA GLY A 57 -1.49 -8.66 -5.74
C GLY A 57 -2.14 -10.03 -5.92
N ALA A 58 -1.36 -11.03 -6.32
CA ALA A 58 -1.81 -12.41 -6.41
C ALA A 58 -0.89 -13.33 -5.61
N PHE A 59 -1.51 -14.20 -4.81
CA PHE A 59 -0.84 -15.17 -3.98
C PHE A 59 -1.40 -16.57 -4.23
N SER A 60 -0.54 -17.55 -4.55
CA SER A 60 -0.96 -18.93 -4.79
C SER A 60 -1.31 -19.63 -3.48
N LEU A 61 -2.48 -20.22 -3.43
CA LEU A 61 -2.93 -21.04 -2.29
C LEU A 61 -2.64 -22.53 -2.48
N SER A 62 -1.82 -22.91 -3.45
CA SER A 62 -1.53 -24.32 -3.79
C SER A 62 -0.90 -25.09 -2.61
N SER A 63 -0.08 -24.44 -1.80
CA SER A 63 0.52 -25.04 -0.58
C SER A 63 -0.51 -25.35 0.52
N PHE A 64 -1.72 -24.80 0.44
CA PHE A 64 -2.82 -25.03 1.38
C PHE A 64 -3.88 -25.99 0.86
N SER A 65 -3.65 -26.63 -0.29
CA SER A 65 -4.61 -27.54 -0.95
C SER A 65 -5.00 -28.77 -0.09
N GLY A 66 -4.20 -29.11 0.91
CA GLY A 66 -4.51 -30.19 1.87
C GLY A 66 -5.46 -29.80 3.00
N MET A 67 -5.82 -28.54 3.13
CA MET A 67 -6.76 -28.10 4.16
C MET A 67 -8.20 -28.51 3.81
N LYS A 68 -8.92 -29.07 4.80
CA LYS A 68 -10.31 -29.49 4.63
C LYS A 68 -11.25 -28.29 4.43
N GLU A 69 -11.02 -27.24 5.18
CA GLU A 69 -11.83 -26.01 5.18
C GLU A 69 -10.90 -24.78 5.24
N PRO A 70 -10.22 -24.43 4.12
CA PRO A 70 -9.34 -23.29 4.13
C PRO A 70 -10.15 -22.00 4.32
N THR A 71 -9.76 -21.19 5.29
CA THR A 71 -10.40 -19.92 5.60
C THR A 71 -9.40 -18.78 5.41
N LEU A 72 -9.77 -17.78 4.62
CA LEU A 72 -9.00 -16.56 4.47
C LEU A 72 -9.40 -15.56 5.56
N VAL A 73 -8.44 -15.17 6.37
CA VAL A 73 -8.59 -14.08 7.36
C VAL A 73 -7.90 -12.85 6.78
N SER A 74 -8.56 -11.71 6.81
CA SER A 74 -8.00 -10.43 6.38
C SER A 74 -8.15 -9.40 7.48
N GLY A 75 -7.10 -8.62 7.72
CA GLY A 75 -7.08 -7.48 8.60
C GLY A 75 -6.59 -6.25 7.87
N THR A 76 -7.05 -5.07 8.27
CA THR A 76 -6.60 -3.80 7.73
C THR A 76 -6.61 -2.76 8.82
N ASP A 77 -5.51 -2.02 8.93
CA ASP A 77 -5.36 -0.95 9.90
C ASP A 77 -4.50 0.16 9.32
N GLY A 78 -4.52 1.32 9.96
CA GLY A 78 -3.69 2.48 9.63
C GLY A 78 -2.90 2.94 10.84
N VAL A 79 -1.82 3.69 10.60
CA VAL A 79 -0.92 4.14 11.69
C VAL A 79 -1.49 5.30 12.52
N GLY A 80 -2.62 5.88 12.10
CA GLY A 80 -3.31 6.92 12.86
C GLY A 80 -2.47 8.16 13.11
N THR A 81 -2.60 8.73 14.32
CA THR A 81 -1.94 9.99 14.71
C THR A 81 -0.42 9.88 14.86
N LYS A 82 0.15 8.68 14.91
CA LYS A 82 1.61 8.46 14.94
C LYS A 82 2.33 9.05 13.72
N LEU A 83 1.63 9.18 12.59
CA LEU A 83 2.12 9.91 11.41
C LEU A 83 2.57 11.35 11.72
N LYS A 84 1.92 12.04 12.66
CA LYS A 84 2.34 13.40 13.05
C LYS A 84 3.75 13.41 13.60
N ILE A 85 4.11 12.42 14.41
CA ILE A 85 5.46 12.29 14.97
C ILE A 85 6.47 12.01 13.85
N ALA A 86 6.14 11.13 12.90
CA ALA A 86 6.99 10.85 11.75
C ALA A 86 7.24 12.11 10.90
N PHE A 87 6.24 12.97 10.73
CA PHE A 87 6.38 14.25 10.02
C PHE A 87 7.23 15.26 10.79
N GLU A 88 7.04 15.41 12.10
CA GLU A 88 7.81 16.32 12.95
C GLU A 88 9.28 15.92 13.02
N MET A 89 9.58 14.62 13.05
CA MET A 89 10.93 14.08 13.09
C MET A 89 11.58 13.96 11.70
N ASP A 90 10.82 14.12 10.64
CA ASP A 90 11.18 13.77 9.26
C ASP A 90 11.78 12.35 9.14
N LYS A 91 11.21 11.41 9.91
CA LYS A 91 11.62 10.00 9.96
C LYS A 91 10.47 9.10 9.56
N HIS A 92 10.62 8.38 8.45
CA HIS A 92 9.52 7.70 7.78
C HIS A 92 9.68 6.17 7.70
N ASP A 93 10.86 5.63 7.97
CA ASP A 93 11.16 4.20 7.89
C ASP A 93 10.47 3.36 8.98
N THR A 94 10.32 3.91 10.19
CA THR A 94 9.74 3.18 11.33
C THR A 94 8.22 3.08 11.28
N ILE A 95 7.54 3.99 10.59
CA ILE A 95 6.08 3.99 10.51
C ILE A 95 5.54 2.81 9.69
N GLY A 96 6.31 2.32 8.72
CA GLY A 96 5.99 1.12 7.97
C GLY A 96 5.99 -0.13 8.84
N ILE A 97 6.99 -0.27 9.74
CA ILE A 97 7.06 -1.36 10.73
C ILE A 97 5.81 -1.38 11.61
N ASP A 98 5.40 -0.22 12.09
CA ASP A 98 4.24 -0.06 12.95
C ASP A 98 2.94 -0.45 12.22
N CYS A 99 2.80 -0.03 10.96
CA CYS A 99 1.65 -0.37 10.12
C CYS A 99 1.49 -1.89 9.95
N VAL A 100 2.58 -2.58 9.60
CA VAL A 100 2.58 -4.04 9.44
C VAL A 100 2.28 -4.73 10.77
N ALA A 101 2.91 -4.27 11.87
CA ALA A 101 2.72 -4.87 13.18
C ALA A 101 1.24 -4.83 13.63
N MET A 102 0.54 -3.73 13.38
CA MET A 102 -0.88 -3.62 13.74
C MET A 102 -1.74 -4.62 12.95
N CYS A 103 -1.57 -4.70 11.64
CA CYS A 103 -2.31 -5.64 10.80
C CYS A 103 -1.98 -7.11 11.14
N VAL A 104 -0.70 -7.43 11.35
CA VAL A 104 -0.25 -8.79 11.68
C VAL A 104 -0.75 -9.24 13.05
N ASN A 105 -0.77 -8.34 14.04
CA ASN A 105 -1.30 -8.66 15.36
C ASN A 105 -2.77 -9.05 15.29
N ASP A 106 -3.59 -8.38 14.51
CA ASP A 106 -5.00 -8.74 14.34
C ASP A 106 -5.16 -10.12 13.71
N ILE A 107 -4.37 -10.43 12.68
CA ILE A 107 -4.37 -11.75 12.04
C ILE A 107 -3.93 -12.83 13.03
N ALA A 108 -2.88 -12.58 13.80
CA ALA A 108 -2.35 -13.52 14.80
C ALA A 108 -3.37 -13.78 15.93
N CYS A 109 -4.04 -12.73 16.42
CA CYS A 109 -5.11 -12.87 17.42
C CYS A 109 -6.31 -13.67 16.89
N ALA A 110 -6.58 -13.64 15.60
CA ALA A 110 -7.59 -14.46 14.94
C ALA A 110 -7.11 -15.91 14.66
N GLY A 111 -5.85 -16.25 14.98
CA GLY A 111 -5.26 -17.57 14.73
C GLY A 111 -4.79 -17.77 13.30
N GLY A 112 -4.64 -16.69 12.52
CA GLY A 112 -4.19 -16.72 11.13
C GLY A 112 -2.66 -16.60 11.00
N GLU A 113 -2.14 -17.04 9.85
CA GLU A 113 -0.76 -16.83 9.41
C GLU A 113 -0.72 -15.70 8.38
N PRO A 114 0.14 -14.67 8.55
CA PRO A 114 0.32 -13.64 7.53
C PRO A 114 0.91 -14.22 6.24
N LEU A 115 0.25 -14.00 5.11
CA LEU A 115 0.66 -14.54 3.81
C LEU A 115 1.08 -13.45 2.84
N ILE A 116 0.32 -12.36 2.78
CA ILE A 116 0.53 -11.24 1.85
C ILE A 116 0.12 -9.96 2.54
N PHE A 117 0.85 -8.89 2.28
CA PHE A 117 0.53 -7.55 2.73
C PHE A 117 0.25 -6.66 1.51
N LEU A 118 -0.87 -5.97 1.52
CA LEU A 118 -1.24 -4.98 0.51
C LEU A 118 -1.35 -3.64 1.20
N ASP A 119 -0.61 -2.65 0.72
CA ASP A 119 -0.63 -1.30 1.26
C ASP A 119 -1.19 -0.29 0.26
N TYR A 120 -1.74 0.77 0.79
CA TYR A 120 -2.16 1.95 0.05
C TYR A 120 -1.67 3.21 0.74
N ILE A 121 -0.82 3.97 0.06
CA ILE A 121 -0.26 5.21 0.58
C ILE A 121 -0.94 6.40 -0.08
N ALA A 122 -1.88 7.03 0.64
CA ALA A 122 -2.50 8.27 0.21
C ALA A 122 -1.65 9.46 0.66
N CYS A 123 -1.21 10.28 -0.28
CA CYS A 123 -0.42 11.47 0.01
C CYS A 123 -0.86 12.66 -0.85
N GLY A 124 -0.81 13.87 -0.28
CA GLY A 124 -1.12 15.10 -1.01
C GLY A 124 -0.05 15.45 -2.05
N LYS A 125 1.20 15.05 -1.78
CA LYS A 125 2.33 15.17 -2.71
C LYS A 125 3.22 13.94 -2.56
N ASN A 126 3.62 13.37 -3.69
CA ASN A 126 4.55 12.25 -3.71
C ASN A 126 5.98 12.76 -3.58
N TYR A 127 6.65 12.34 -2.50
CA TYR A 127 8.09 12.51 -2.27
C TYR A 127 8.73 11.13 -2.34
N PRO A 128 9.36 10.74 -3.46
CA PRO A 128 9.79 9.38 -3.74
C PRO A 128 10.64 8.75 -2.64
N GLU A 129 11.58 9.51 -2.07
CA GLU A 129 12.46 9.05 -1.00
C GLU A 129 11.70 8.75 0.29
N LYS A 130 10.72 9.59 0.64
CA LYS A 130 9.88 9.39 1.83
C LYS A 130 8.96 8.18 1.66
N ILE A 131 8.36 8.01 0.48
CA ILE A 131 7.56 6.84 0.15
C ILE A 131 8.42 5.57 0.20
N ALA A 132 9.61 5.60 -0.39
CA ALA A 132 10.54 4.47 -0.33
C ALA A 132 10.98 4.15 1.11
N ALA A 133 11.18 5.15 1.97
CA ALA A 133 11.49 4.96 3.38
C ALA A 133 10.32 4.29 4.13
N ILE A 134 9.08 4.70 3.90
CA ILE A 134 7.89 4.03 4.45
C ILE A 134 7.88 2.56 4.04
N VAL A 135 8.01 2.29 2.73
CA VAL A 135 7.99 0.92 2.20
C VAL A 135 9.17 0.10 2.69
N SER A 136 10.33 0.71 2.98
CA SER A 136 11.45 -0.02 3.61
C SER A 136 11.12 -0.51 5.02
N GLY A 137 10.24 0.20 5.73
CA GLY A 137 9.74 -0.23 7.03
C GLY A 137 8.62 -1.28 6.93
N VAL A 138 7.84 -1.25 5.84
CA VAL A 138 6.83 -2.29 5.56
C VAL A 138 7.50 -3.63 5.24
N ALA A 139 8.60 -3.60 4.50
CA ALA A 139 9.37 -4.77 4.08
C ALA A 139 10.26 -5.34 5.20
#